data_3bc613669869285dfa656bb4c563cfdd
#
_entry.id   3bc613669869285dfa656bb4c563cfdd
#
_cell.length_a   1.000
_cell.length_b   1.000
_cell.length_c   1.000
_cell.angle_alpha   90.00
_cell.angle_beta   90.00
_cell.angle_gamma   90.00
#
_symmetry.space_group_name_H-M   'P 1'
#
loop_
_entity.id
_entity.type
_entity.pdbx_description
1 polymer ?
#
loop_
_entity_poly.entity_id
_entity_poly.type
_entity_poly.pdbx_seq_one_letter_code
_entity_poly.pdbx_strand_id
1 'polypeptide(L)'
;MTNFIGQASKPAVTGTINRLISTEPATGTELWSGPIGDATAEVAAARAAWPAWAAQSVSYRIETMRRFANVVRARTGEFAELIARETGKPFWEAKAEVGSVIGKVDISVSAYSERTPMRKMEGALGSKVAVRHKPHGVLAVLGPYNFPAHLPNGHIVPALIAGNTVVFKPSEKTPASGAFLVDCFHEAGVPDGVLRLLIGGPDEGRALAGEDGIDGLLFTGSARAGASLARQFAETPQKILALELGGNNPIVAWDVKDIDAAATMIVQSAFLSAGQRCTACRRLIVEDGTEGPLVDAITKLIDRIIVDHPMADPQPFMGPVIDIAAADALQDGWLGLMMKGGKPLRRLDRPYEERPYLTPAMIDVTDIKDRPDEELFGPVLQMIRVKSFDAAIDEANNTRFGLAASLIGGTPKMYDKYWANVRAGVINWNKPTNGAPSNAPFGGVGLSGNHRPSAYYAADYCAYPVTSVEAELARATIAEGLRDPVGDR
;
A
#
# COMPACT_ATOMS: atom_id res chain seq x y z
N MET A 1 2.63 32.77 2.58
CA MET A 1 3.16 31.56 1.88
C MET A 1 4.62 31.40 2.31
N THR A 2 4.84 30.61 3.34
CA THR A 2 6.17 30.37 3.92
C THR A 2 6.80 29.21 3.15
N ASN A 3 8.01 29.44 2.65
CA ASN A 3 8.80 28.42 1.94
C ASN A 3 9.12 27.26 2.88
N PHE A 4 8.49 26.10 2.66
CA PHE A 4 8.84 24.84 3.31
C PHE A 4 10.01 24.22 2.55
N ILE A 5 11.24 24.59 2.90
CA ILE A 5 12.44 23.88 2.46
C ILE A 5 13.40 23.84 3.67
N GLY A 6 13.45 22.68 4.32
CA GLY A 6 14.60 22.33 5.14
C GLY A 6 15.85 22.38 4.25
N GLN A 7 16.92 23.01 4.73
CA GLN A 7 18.19 23.13 3.99
C GLN A 7 18.79 21.74 3.79
N ALA A 8 18.57 21.14 2.62
CA ALA A 8 19.37 20.02 2.16
C ALA A 8 20.82 20.51 1.97
N SER A 9 21.78 19.81 2.56
CA SER A 9 23.21 20.07 2.41
C SER A 9 23.58 20.14 0.92
N LYS A 10 24.13 21.27 0.49
CA LYS A 10 24.59 21.51 -0.87
C LYS A 10 25.80 20.64 -1.22
N PRO A 11 25.74 19.85 -2.31
CA PRO A 11 26.90 19.64 -3.14
C PRO A 11 26.96 20.75 -4.20
N ALA A 12 28.12 21.37 -4.38
CA ALA A 12 28.35 22.29 -5.47
C ALA A 12 28.44 21.51 -6.79
N VAL A 13 27.37 21.57 -7.59
CA VAL A 13 27.39 21.08 -8.99
C VAL A 13 26.95 22.21 -9.88
N THR A 14 27.86 22.70 -10.72
CA THR A 14 27.60 23.55 -11.84
C THR A 14 27.04 22.70 -12.99
N GLY A 15 25.73 22.50 -13.02
CA GLY A 15 24.99 21.85 -14.08
C GLY A 15 23.50 22.20 -13.91
N THR A 16 22.75 22.18 -15.01
CA THR A 16 21.28 22.38 -14.97
C THR A 16 20.71 21.30 -14.06
N ILE A 17 20.30 21.66 -12.83
CA ILE A 17 19.72 20.70 -11.89
C ILE A 17 18.38 20.27 -12.46
N ASN A 18 18.27 19.00 -12.89
CA ASN A 18 16.99 18.40 -13.24
C ASN A 18 16.10 18.41 -12.00
N ARG A 19 14.92 19.01 -12.13
CA ARG A 19 13.94 19.12 -11.04
C ARG A 19 12.70 18.32 -11.36
N LEU A 20 12.20 17.65 -10.35
CA LEU A 20 10.86 17.07 -10.36
C LEU A 20 9.86 18.14 -9.88
N ILE A 21 8.77 18.29 -10.60
CA ILE A 21 7.68 19.22 -10.29
C ILE A 21 6.44 18.42 -9.96
N SER A 22 5.79 18.76 -8.84
CA SER A 22 4.45 18.27 -8.48
C SER A 22 3.43 19.37 -8.78
N THR A 23 2.30 18.97 -9.37
CA THR A 23 1.18 19.87 -9.70
C THR A 23 -0.07 19.45 -8.95
N GLU A 24 -0.89 20.42 -8.59
CA GLU A 24 -2.20 20.19 -8.01
C GLU A 24 -3.18 19.70 -9.09
N PRO A 25 -3.72 18.46 -9.03
CA PRO A 25 -4.63 17.94 -10.07
C PRO A 25 -5.87 18.80 -10.30
N ALA A 26 -6.38 19.41 -9.23
CA ALA A 26 -7.59 20.23 -9.28
C ALA A 26 -7.43 21.51 -10.10
N THR A 27 -6.25 22.15 -10.05
CA THR A 27 -6.00 23.45 -10.66
C THR A 27 -4.96 23.40 -11.79
N GLY A 28 -4.11 22.36 -11.81
CA GLY A 28 -2.97 22.27 -12.73
C GLY A 28 -1.81 23.19 -12.38
N THR A 29 -1.84 23.85 -11.22
CA THR A 29 -0.76 24.76 -10.79
C THR A 29 0.38 23.99 -10.15
N GLU A 30 1.61 24.50 -10.26
CA GLU A 30 2.76 23.96 -9.56
C GLU A 30 2.54 24.08 -8.05
N LEU A 31 2.66 22.96 -7.34
CA LEU A 31 2.52 22.87 -5.89
C LEU A 31 3.87 22.81 -5.20
N TRP A 32 4.82 22.09 -5.81
CA TRP A 32 6.13 21.85 -5.24
C TRP A 32 7.15 21.54 -6.36
N SER A 33 8.42 21.82 -6.09
CA SER A 33 9.51 21.32 -6.94
C SER A 33 10.78 21.04 -6.14
N GLY A 34 11.50 19.99 -6.50
CA GLY A 34 12.74 19.59 -5.86
C GLY A 34 13.75 18.98 -6.82
N PRO A 35 15.06 18.96 -6.45
CA PRO A 35 16.08 18.34 -7.26
C PRO A 35 15.88 16.84 -7.35
N ILE A 36 16.15 16.26 -8.52
CA ILE A 36 16.24 14.79 -8.69
C ILE A 36 17.48 14.31 -7.93
N GLY A 37 17.33 13.26 -7.12
CA GLY A 37 18.38 12.69 -6.28
C GLY A 37 19.20 11.63 -7.00
N ASP A 38 20.27 11.19 -6.33
CA ASP A 38 21.16 10.12 -6.79
C ASP A 38 20.98 8.89 -5.89
N ALA A 39 20.48 7.79 -6.48
CA ALA A 39 20.20 6.56 -5.75
C ALA A 39 21.46 5.98 -5.06
N THR A 40 22.59 6.00 -5.75
CA THR A 40 23.87 5.48 -5.22
C THR A 40 24.32 6.27 -4.01
N ALA A 41 24.24 7.60 -4.06
CA ALA A 41 24.61 8.47 -2.94
C ALA A 41 23.68 8.24 -1.71
N GLU A 42 22.35 8.12 -1.96
CA GLU A 42 21.39 7.91 -0.87
C GLU A 42 21.55 6.52 -0.22
N VAL A 43 21.81 5.48 -1.01
CA VAL A 43 22.08 4.13 -0.48
C VAL A 43 23.40 4.09 0.30
N ALA A 44 24.44 4.75 -0.19
CA ALA A 44 25.73 4.83 0.52
C ALA A 44 25.60 5.54 1.88
N ALA A 45 24.84 6.64 1.93
CA ALA A 45 24.57 7.36 3.18
C ALA A 45 23.78 6.50 4.18
N ALA A 46 22.72 5.80 3.70
CA ALA A 46 21.94 4.89 4.53
C ALA A 46 22.78 3.71 5.05
N ARG A 47 23.67 3.15 4.21
CA ARG A 47 24.58 2.07 4.60
C ARG A 47 25.57 2.51 5.66
N ALA A 48 26.11 3.72 5.56
CA ALA A 48 27.03 4.28 6.55
C ALA A 48 26.36 4.51 7.92
N ALA A 49 25.09 4.90 7.94
CA ALA A 49 24.34 5.15 9.17
C ALA A 49 23.82 3.88 9.85
N TRP A 50 23.64 2.78 9.09
CA TRP A 50 23.00 1.55 9.58
C TRP A 50 23.62 0.96 10.85
N PRO A 51 24.97 0.78 11.00
CA PRO A 51 25.55 0.15 12.19
C PRO A 51 25.18 0.88 13.48
N ALA A 52 25.21 2.22 13.47
CA ALA A 52 24.88 3.04 14.62
C ALA A 52 23.39 2.95 14.99
N TRP A 53 22.50 2.92 13.99
CA TRP A 53 21.05 2.76 14.22
C TRP A 53 20.70 1.35 14.70
N ALA A 54 21.25 0.32 14.08
CA ALA A 54 21.04 -1.08 14.46
C ALA A 54 21.51 -1.38 15.89
N ALA A 55 22.56 -0.70 16.35
CA ALA A 55 23.09 -0.82 17.72
C ALA A 55 22.22 -0.14 18.79
N GLN A 56 21.27 0.74 18.41
CA GLN A 56 20.33 1.33 19.37
C GLN A 56 19.42 0.27 19.97
N SER A 57 18.99 0.48 21.22
CA SER A 57 18.00 -0.40 21.84
C SER A 57 16.65 -0.31 21.10
N VAL A 58 15.89 -1.40 21.12
CA VAL A 58 14.54 -1.42 20.57
C VAL A 58 13.68 -0.34 21.22
N SER A 59 13.81 -0.14 22.54
CA SER A 59 13.08 0.91 23.28
C SER A 59 13.38 2.31 22.76
N TYR A 60 14.64 2.60 22.45
CA TYR A 60 15.04 3.90 21.87
C TYR A 60 14.38 4.12 20.50
N ARG A 61 14.42 3.10 19.63
CA ARG A 61 13.80 3.18 18.31
C ARG A 61 12.28 3.35 18.40
N ILE A 62 11.61 2.60 19.29
CA ILE A 62 10.16 2.75 19.56
C ILE A 62 9.82 4.16 20.03
N GLU A 63 10.59 4.70 20.99
CA GLU A 63 10.35 6.04 21.52
C GLU A 63 10.53 7.12 20.44
N THR A 64 11.51 6.94 19.56
CA THR A 64 11.69 7.82 18.39
C THR A 64 10.48 7.78 17.46
N MET A 65 9.92 6.60 17.19
CA MET A 65 8.69 6.49 16.40
C MET A 65 7.47 7.12 17.08
N ARG A 66 7.38 7.05 18.41
CA ARG A 66 6.30 7.75 19.15
C ARG A 66 6.45 9.26 19.09
N ARG A 67 7.68 9.80 19.14
CA ARG A 67 7.93 11.23 18.89
C ARG A 67 7.48 11.61 17.46
N PHE A 68 7.80 10.79 16.44
CA PHE A 68 7.32 11.00 15.09
C PHE A 68 5.77 11.08 15.03
N ALA A 69 5.05 10.16 15.68
CA ALA A 69 3.59 10.23 15.74
C ALA A 69 3.09 11.55 16.38
N ASN A 70 3.81 12.08 17.37
CA ASN A 70 3.47 13.37 18.01
C ASN A 70 3.74 14.55 17.08
N VAL A 71 4.84 14.55 16.32
CA VAL A 71 5.13 15.58 15.30
C VAL A 71 4.04 15.60 14.24
N VAL A 72 3.68 14.43 13.67
CA VAL A 72 2.59 14.34 12.69
C VAL A 72 1.26 14.82 13.27
N ARG A 73 0.96 14.48 14.53
CA ARG A 73 -0.26 14.93 15.21
C ARG A 73 -0.31 16.44 15.34
N ALA A 74 0.79 17.08 15.69
CA ALA A 74 0.88 18.54 15.79
C ALA A 74 0.70 19.23 14.42
N ARG A 75 1.11 18.57 13.33
CA ARG A 75 1.07 19.09 11.96
C ARG A 75 -0.07 18.50 11.11
N THR A 76 -1.08 17.89 11.73
CA THR A 76 -2.17 17.16 11.01
C THR A 76 -2.86 18.00 9.95
N GLY A 77 -3.20 19.26 10.26
CA GLY A 77 -3.91 20.14 9.31
C GLY A 77 -3.08 20.46 8.08
N GLU A 78 -1.82 20.83 8.30
CA GLU A 78 -0.85 21.15 7.25
C GLU A 78 -0.58 19.95 6.33
N PHE A 79 -0.34 18.80 6.92
CA PHE A 79 -0.09 17.58 6.15
C PHE A 79 -1.31 17.12 5.37
N ALA A 80 -2.51 17.18 5.97
CA ALA A 80 -3.74 16.80 5.29
C ALA A 80 -4.05 17.74 4.11
N GLU A 81 -3.82 19.06 4.26
CA GLU A 81 -3.98 20.02 3.16
C GLU A 81 -3.02 19.70 2.00
N LEU A 82 -1.75 19.44 2.31
CA LEU A 82 -0.75 19.08 1.29
C LEU A 82 -1.17 17.81 0.54
N ILE A 83 -1.55 16.74 1.26
CA ILE A 83 -2.01 15.48 0.65
C ILE A 83 -3.25 15.73 -0.22
N ALA A 84 -4.24 16.49 0.26
CA ALA A 84 -5.45 16.76 -0.49
C ALA A 84 -5.15 17.50 -1.80
N ARG A 85 -4.30 18.51 -1.75
CA ARG A 85 -3.91 19.31 -2.92
C ARG A 85 -3.08 18.50 -3.91
N GLU A 86 -2.13 17.69 -3.43
CA GLU A 86 -1.21 16.94 -4.28
C GLU A 86 -1.85 15.70 -4.93
N THR A 87 -2.82 15.07 -4.24
CA THR A 87 -3.48 13.85 -4.73
C THR A 87 -4.83 14.08 -5.39
N GLY A 88 -5.45 15.24 -5.15
CA GLY A 88 -6.82 15.50 -5.57
C GLY A 88 -7.90 14.89 -4.67
N LYS A 89 -7.56 14.13 -3.61
CA LYS A 89 -8.56 13.56 -2.70
C LYS A 89 -9.17 14.63 -1.79
N PRO A 90 -10.45 14.49 -1.38
CA PRO A 90 -11.09 15.41 -0.47
C PRO A 90 -10.32 15.60 0.84
N PHE A 91 -10.35 16.81 1.40
CA PHE A 91 -9.61 17.14 2.61
C PHE A 91 -9.96 16.26 3.81
N TRP A 92 -11.23 15.86 3.95
CA TRP A 92 -11.64 14.95 5.02
C TRP A 92 -11.02 13.54 4.88
N GLU A 93 -10.82 13.04 3.64
CA GLU A 93 -10.10 11.79 3.38
C GLU A 93 -8.61 11.93 3.68
N ALA A 94 -8.00 13.06 3.29
CA ALA A 94 -6.60 13.34 3.60
C ALA A 94 -6.35 13.41 5.12
N LYS A 95 -7.28 14.02 5.88
CA LYS A 95 -7.23 13.97 7.36
C LYS A 95 -7.28 12.54 7.92
N ALA A 96 -8.13 11.69 7.34
CA ALA A 96 -8.21 10.28 7.74
C ALA A 96 -6.90 9.53 7.44
N GLU A 97 -6.24 9.85 6.31
CA GLU A 97 -4.92 9.30 5.97
C GLU A 97 -3.85 9.69 7.02
N VAL A 98 -3.76 10.97 7.38
CA VAL A 98 -2.84 11.44 8.42
C VAL A 98 -3.12 10.75 9.76
N GLY A 99 -4.39 10.56 10.12
CA GLY A 99 -4.79 9.76 11.30
C GLY A 99 -4.25 8.33 11.24
N SER A 100 -4.26 7.72 10.06
CA SER A 100 -3.71 6.38 9.84
C SER A 100 -2.18 6.35 9.94
N VAL A 101 -1.48 7.40 9.50
CA VAL A 101 -0.02 7.56 9.70
C VAL A 101 0.32 7.54 11.19
N ILE A 102 -0.40 8.33 12.00
CA ILE A 102 -0.21 8.42 13.45
C ILE A 102 -0.46 7.06 14.11
N GLY A 103 -1.61 6.44 13.83
CA GLY A 103 -2.02 5.17 14.44
C GLY A 103 -1.11 4.00 14.08
N LYS A 104 -0.42 4.07 12.94
CA LYS A 104 0.47 3.00 12.47
C LYS A 104 1.65 2.75 13.40
N VAL A 105 2.10 3.75 14.16
CA VAL A 105 3.24 3.60 15.09
C VAL A 105 2.94 2.56 16.16
N ASP A 106 1.85 2.72 16.92
CA ASP A 106 1.52 1.77 17.99
C ASP A 106 1.14 0.38 17.45
N ILE A 107 0.50 0.33 16.28
CA ILE A 107 0.22 -0.92 15.57
C ILE A 107 1.54 -1.65 15.22
N SER A 108 2.54 -0.93 14.72
CA SER A 108 3.85 -1.51 14.37
C SER A 108 4.64 -1.93 15.60
N VAL A 109 4.53 -1.22 16.72
CA VAL A 109 5.13 -1.61 18.00
C VAL A 109 4.53 -2.92 18.50
N SER A 110 3.21 -3.04 18.47
CA SER A 110 2.51 -4.26 18.85
C SER A 110 2.88 -5.43 17.93
N ALA A 111 2.91 -5.18 16.62
CA ALA A 111 3.30 -6.17 15.62
C ALA A 111 4.74 -6.66 15.84
N TYR A 112 5.69 -5.76 16.05
CA TYR A 112 7.08 -6.13 16.32
C TYR A 112 7.20 -7.00 17.58
N SER A 113 6.51 -6.62 18.65
CA SER A 113 6.53 -7.37 19.91
C SER A 113 5.94 -8.78 19.80
N GLU A 114 4.85 -8.92 19.02
CA GLU A 114 4.14 -10.21 18.87
C GLU A 114 4.82 -11.12 17.84
N ARG A 115 5.26 -10.56 16.71
CA ARG A 115 5.71 -11.35 15.56
C ARG A 115 7.21 -11.61 15.54
N THR A 116 8.02 -10.81 16.27
CA THR A 116 9.47 -10.97 16.38
C THR A 116 9.95 -11.17 17.82
N PRO A 117 9.23 -11.96 18.66
CA PRO A 117 9.60 -12.12 20.06
C PRO A 117 10.92 -12.88 20.19
N MET A 118 11.71 -12.52 21.20
CA MET A 118 12.81 -13.35 21.64
C MET A 118 12.26 -14.59 22.34
N ARG A 119 12.69 -15.78 21.94
CA ARG A 119 12.35 -17.04 22.58
C ARG A 119 13.62 -17.74 23.06
N LYS A 120 13.55 -18.33 24.25
CA LYS A 120 14.61 -19.18 24.79
C LYS A 120 13.99 -20.53 25.22
N MET A 121 14.67 -21.60 24.88
CA MET A 121 14.28 -22.97 25.21
C MET A 121 15.50 -23.73 25.75
N GLU A 122 15.28 -24.73 26.58
CA GLU A 122 16.35 -25.60 27.04
C GLU A 122 16.87 -26.44 25.87
N GLY A 123 18.20 -26.54 25.79
CA GLY A 123 18.93 -27.31 24.79
C GLY A 123 19.67 -28.49 25.43
N ALA A 124 20.40 -29.26 24.62
CA ALA A 124 21.23 -30.36 25.08
C ALA A 124 22.44 -29.89 25.90
N LEU A 125 22.94 -30.74 26.80
CA LEU A 125 24.17 -30.51 27.59
C LEU A 125 24.19 -29.20 28.40
N GLY A 126 23.02 -28.74 28.85
CA GLY A 126 22.90 -27.50 29.59
C GLY A 126 23.04 -26.22 28.76
N SER A 127 22.94 -26.35 27.43
CA SER A 127 22.83 -25.20 26.55
C SER A 127 21.41 -24.63 26.53
N LYS A 128 21.26 -23.43 25.96
CA LYS A 128 19.99 -22.78 25.68
C LYS A 128 19.87 -22.54 24.18
N VAL A 129 18.73 -22.86 23.60
CA VAL A 129 18.39 -22.47 22.22
C VAL A 129 17.65 -21.14 22.28
N ALA A 130 18.20 -20.12 21.64
CA ALA A 130 17.60 -18.80 21.56
C ALA A 130 17.23 -18.46 20.12
N VAL A 131 16.02 -17.92 19.92
CA VAL A 131 15.60 -17.31 18.66
C VAL A 131 15.49 -15.81 18.88
N ARG A 132 16.18 -15.04 18.06
CA ARG A 132 16.17 -13.58 18.04
C ARG A 132 16.01 -13.09 16.62
N HIS A 133 15.66 -11.82 16.45
CA HIS A 133 15.50 -11.22 15.12
C HIS A 133 16.56 -10.13 14.92
N LYS A 134 17.06 -10.02 13.69
CA LYS A 134 18.02 -9.00 13.27
C LYS A 134 17.48 -8.21 12.08
N PRO A 135 17.82 -6.90 11.94
CA PRO A 135 17.53 -6.13 10.75
C PRO A 135 18.30 -6.67 9.54
N HIS A 136 17.74 -6.49 8.35
CA HIS A 136 18.43 -6.84 7.09
C HIS A 136 19.60 -5.89 6.80
N GLY A 137 19.39 -4.59 7.00
CA GLY A 137 20.36 -3.55 6.68
C GLY A 137 19.71 -2.30 6.10
N VAL A 138 19.89 -2.06 4.80
CA VAL A 138 19.28 -0.95 4.06
C VAL A 138 18.08 -1.44 3.28
N LEU A 139 16.91 -0.90 3.52
CA LEU A 139 15.69 -1.22 2.80
C LEU A 139 15.27 -0.05 1.91
N ALA A 140 15.03 -0.32 0.64
CA ALA A 140 14.39 0.61 -0.28
C ALA A 140 12.88 0.56 -0.09
N VAL A 141 12.21 1.71 -0.03
CA VAL A 141 10.74 1.83 0.00
C VAL A 141 10.30 2.66 -1.20
N LEU A 142 9.48 2.07 -2.08
CA LEU A 142 8.86 2.77 -3.20
C LEU A 142 7.39 2.99 -2.89
N GLY A 143 7.00 4.26 -2.71
CA GLY A 143 5.65 4.65 -2.33
C GLY A 143 4.74 4.92 -3.52
N PRO A 144 3.41 4.67 -3.37
CA PRO A 144 2.41 4.99 -4.37
C PRO A 144 1.90 6.43 -4.20
N TYR A 145 1.16 6.92 -5.20
CA TYR A 145 0.59 8.27 -5.14
C TYR A 145 -0.77 8.36 -4.42
N ASN A 146 -1.54 7.27 -4.39
CA ASN A 146 -2.92 7.31 -3.89
C ASN A 146 -3.04 7.45 -2.36
N PHE A 147 -2.06 6.95 -1.63
CA PHE A 147 -1.87 7.15 -0.18
C PHE A 147 -0.40 7.44 0.09
N PRO A 148 0.07 8.64 -0.29
CA PRO A 148 1.50 8.97 -0.36
C PRO A 148 2.20 9.00 1.01
N ALA A 149 1.44 9.12 2.08
CA ALA A 149 1.93 9.11 3.45
C ALA A 149 1.70 7.77 4.14
N HIS A 150 0.47 7.25 4.14
CA HIS A 150 0.07 6.09 4.93
C HIS A 150 0.73 4.79 4.47
N LEU A 151 0.75 4.51 3.16
CA LEU A 151 1.28 3.26 2.64
C LEU A 151 2.81 3.14 2.80
N PRO A 152 3.63 4.13 2.40
CA PRO A 152 5.07 4.05 2.67
C PRO A 152 5.39 4.05 4.17
N ASN A 153 4.63 4.80 5.00
CA ASN A 153 4.77 4.77 6.46
C ASN A 153 4.54 3.36 7.03
N GLY A 154 3.66 2.58 6.39
CA GLY A 154 3.40 1.18 6.70
C GLY A 154 4.60 0.24 6.51
N HIS A 155 5.60 0.66 5.73
CA HIS A 155 6.89 -0.03 5.54
C HIS A 155 8.01 0.63 6.35
N ILE A 156 8.05 1.97 6.39
CA ILE A 156 9.14 2.74 7.04
C ILE A 156 9.17 2.50 8.54
N VAL A 157 8.02 2.66 9.23
CA VAL A 157 7.97 2.51 10.69
C VAL A 157 8.42 1.12 11.16
N PRO A 158 7.88 0.00 10.65
CA PRO A 158 8.35 -1.32 11.08
C PRO A 158 9.80 -1.60 10.69
N ALA A 159 10.30 -1.08 9.56
CA ALA A 159 11.70 -1.19 9.17
C ALA A 159 12.63 -0.49 10.16
N LEU A 160 12.29 0.74 10.56
CA LEU A 160 13.07 1.52 11.54
C LEU A 160 13.02 0.90 12.95
N ILE A 161 11.85 0.39 13.39
CA ILE A 161 11.72 -0.33 14.67
C ILE A 161 12.61 -1.57 14.68
N ALA A 162 12.66 -2.33 13.59
CA ALA A 162 13.51 -3.52 13.47
C ALA A 162 15.01 -3.18 13.50
N GLY A 163 15.40 -1.95 13.16
CA GLY A 163 16.79 -1.48 13.14
C GLY A 163 17.41 -1.39 11.75
N ASN A 164 16.60 -1.41 10.69
CA ASN A 164 17.05 -1.09 9.33
C ASN A 164 17.18 0.41 9.16
N THR A 165 17.97 0.84 8.19
CA THR A 165 17.90 2.15 7.56
C THR A 165 17.04 2.07 6.29
N VAL A 166 16.50 3.19 5.85
CA VAL A 166 15.56 3.24 4.74
C VAL A 166 15.95 4.32 3.73
N VAL A 167 15.91 3.98 2.45
CA VAL A 167 15.88 4.93 1.34
C VAL A 167 14.46 4.95 0.80
N PHE A 168 13.75 6.04 1.04
CA PHE A 168 12.37 6.22 0.61
C PHE A 168 12.29 7.02 -0.68
N LYS A 169 11.73 6.44 -1.72
CA LYS A 169 11.37 7.13 -2.96
C LYS A 169 9.85 7.24 -3.05
N PRO A 170 9.27 8.43 -2.83
CA PRO A 170 7.84 8.65 -3.07
C PRO A 170 7.51 8.52 -4.57
N SER A 171 6.23 8.38 -4.89
CA SER A 171 5.79 8.52 -6.28
C SER A 171 6.19 9.89 -6.83
N GLU A 172 6.56 9.93 -8.10
CA GLU A 172 6.83 11.18 -8.84
C GLU A 172 5.59 12.08 -8.94
N LYS A 173 4.41 11.55 -8.66
CA LYS A 173 3.15 12.29 -8.62
C LYS A 173 2.93 13.01 -7.28
N THR A 174 3.58 12.54 -6.21
CA THR A 174 3.36 13.03 -4.84
C THR A 174 4.66 13.20 -4.06
N PRO A 175 5.67 13.88 -4.64
CA PRO A 175 6.96 14.06 -3.99
C PRO A 175 6.89 14.98 -2.76
N ALA A 176 6.00 15.98 -2.77
CA ALA A 176 5.86 16.91 -1.66
C ALA A 176 5.33 16.22 -0.39
N SER A 177 4.31 15.36 -0.54
CA SER A 177 3.79 14.55 0.57
C SER A 177 4.86 13.61 1.14
N GLY A 178 5.69 13.01 0.26
CA GLY A 178 6.82 12.19 0.67
C GLY A 178 7.90 12.95 1.41
N ALA A 179 8.27 14.13 0.93
CA ALA A 179 9.24 15.03 1.59
C ALA A 179 8.74 15.47 2.96
N PHE A 180 7.48 15.87 3.07
CA PHE A 180 6.86 16.26 4.33
C PHE A 180 6.87 15.11 5.36
N LEU A 181 6.59 13.88 4.90
CA LEU A 181 6.65 12.70 5.77
C LEU A 181 8.06 12.51 6.34
N VAL A 182 9.11 12.60 5.50
CA VAL A 182 10.51 12.46 5.91
C VAL A 182 10.93 13.59 6.86
N ASP A 183 10.52 14.83 6.60
CA ASP A 183 10.75 15.97 7.48
C ASP A 183 10.19 15.73 8.90
N CYS A 184 8.98 15.16 8.99
CA CYS A 184 8.40 14.78 10.29
C CYS A 184 9.24 13.73 11.04
N PHE A 185 9.84 12.77 10.35
CA PHE A 185 10.75 11.80 10.96
C PHE A 185 12.03 12.46 11.47
N HIS A 186 12.62 13.35 10.68
CA HIS A 186 13.84 14.09 11.08
C HIS A 186 13.56 15.02 12.26
N GLU A 187 12.43 15.75 12.25
CA GLU A 187 11.99 16.57 13.38
C GLU A 187 11.81 15.75 14.67
N ALA A 188 11.36 14.49 14.54
CA ALA A 188 11.25 13.57 15.67
C ALA A 188 12.59 13.01 16.17
N GLY A 189 13.71 13.32 15.51
CA GLY A 189 15.05 12.91 15.87
C GLY A 189 15.52 11.61 15.22
N VAL A 190 14.89 11.17 14.12
CA VAL A 190 15.50 10.15 13.25
C VAL A 190 16.69 10.79 12.53
N PRO A 191 17.91 10.22 12.64
CA PRO A 191 19.07 10.78 11.97
C PRO A 191 18.92 10.78 10.45
N ASP A 192 19.44 11.82 9.79
CA ASP A 192 19.33 12.02 8.34
C ASP A 192 19.78 10.77 7.53
N GLY A 193 20.90 10.13 7.90
CA GLY A 193 21.35 8.91 7.24
C GLY A 193 20.48 7.66 7.51
N VAL A 194 19.61 7.67 8.51
CA VAL A 194 18.75 6.52 8.87
C VAL A 194 17.50 6.45 7.99
N LEU A 195 16.95 7.59 7.62
CA LEU A 195 15.87 7.70 6.65
C LEU A 195 16.27 8.71 5.57
N ARG A 196 16.54 8.21 4.38
CA ARG A 196 16.94 9.03 3.23
C ARG A 196 15.75 9.22 2.29
N LEU A 197 15.67 10.39 1.66
CA LEU A 197 14.66 10.73 0.66
C LEU A 197 15.30 10.78 -0.73
N LEU A 198 14.83 9.93 -1.65
CA LEU A 198 15.20 9.95 -3.05
C LEU A 198 14.06 10.55 -3.88
N ILE A 199 14.20 11.79 -4.32
CA ILE A 199 13.26 12.42 -5.26
C ILE A 199 13.61 11.98 -6.68
N GLY A 200 12.61 11.56 -7.46
CA GLY A 200 12.82 11.17 -8.85
C GLY A 200 11.66 10.42 -9.46
N GLY A 201 11.77 10.14 -10.74
CA GLY A 201 10.79 9.42 -11.55
C GLY A 201 10.98 7.89 -11.53
N PRO A 202 10.43 7.20 -12.54
CA PRO A 202 10.60 5.77 -12.68
C PRO A 202 12.07 5.32 -12.89
N ASP A 203 12.93 6.19 -13.45
CA ASP A 203 14.34 5.88 -13.68
C ASP A 203 15.11 5.78 -12.37
N GLU A 204 14.91 6.74 -11.45
CA GLU A 204 15.50 6.72 -10.11
C GLU A 204 14.94 5.54 -9.30
N GLY A 205 13.68 5.15 -9.50
CA GLY A 205 13.10 3.95 -8.91
C GLY A 205 13.79 2.67 -9.39
N ARG A 206 14.08 2.57 -10.69
CA ARG A 206 14.83 1.44 -11.25
C ARG A 206 16.29 1.42 -10.80
N ALA A 207 16.93 2.59 -10.75
CA ALA A 207 18.29 2.74 -10.23
C ALA A 207 18.36 2.27 -8.78
N LEU A 208 17.47 2.77 -7.90
CA LEU A 208 17.42 2.36 -6.50
C LEU A 208 17.19 0.84 -6.35
N ALA A 209 16.29 0.25 -7.14
CA ALA A 209 16.04 -1.19 -7.12
C ALA A 209 17.25 -2.02 -7.60
N GLY A 210 18.12 -1.42 -8.44
CA GLY A 210 19.34 -2.04 -8.96
C GLY A 210 20.56 -1.89 -8.05
N GLU A 211 20.50 -1.05 -7.01
CA GLU A 211 21.66 -0.79 -6.15
C GLU A 211 22.09 -2.05 -5.38
N ASP A 212 23.37 -2.39 -5.45
CA ASP A 212 23.93 -3.52 -4.70
C ASP A 212 23.88 -3.29 -3.18
N GLY A 213 23.92 -2.03 -2.78
CA GLY A 213 23.94 -1.61 -1.38
C GLY A 213 22.62 -1.76 -0.64
N ILE A 214 21.51 -2.14 -1.27
CA ILE A 214 20.24 -2.45 -0.59
C ILE A 214 20.14 -3.94 -0.25
N ASP A 215 19.53 -4.26 0.90
CA ASP A 215 19.24 -5.63 1.34
C ASP A 215 17.80 -6.06 1.03
N GLY A 216 16.99 -5.14 0.54
CA GLY A 216 15.62 -5.44 0.12
C GLY A 216 14.87 -4.23 -0.38
N LEU A 217 13.71 -4.51 -0.99
CA LEU A 217 12.80 -3.50 -1.54
C LEU A 217 11.36 -3.81 -1.15
N LEU A 218 10.69 -2.78 -0.63
CA LEU A 218 9.30 -2.79 -0.21
C LEU A 218 8.53 -1.86 -1.15
N PHE A 219 7.58 -2.41 -1.90
CA PHE A 219 6.89 -1.72 -2.98
C PHE A 219 5.38 -1.80 -2.83
N THR A 220 4.73 -0.66 -3.01
CA THR A 220 3.29 -0.57 -3.23
C THR A 220 3.02 0.13 -4.56
N GLY A 221 2.27 -0.51 -5.46
CA GLY A 221 1.98 0.07 -6.77
C GLY A 221 1.27 -0.88 -7.74
N SER A 222 1.45 -0.67 -9.05
CA SER A 222 0.78 -1.46 -10.08
C SER A 222 1.35 -2.88 -10.21
N ALA A 223 0.50 -3.84 -10.59
CA ALA A 223 0.92 -5.21 -10.89
C ALA A 223 2.01 -5.28 -11.98
N ARG A 224 1.96 -4.39 -12.97
CA ARG A 224 2.98 -4.29 -14.04
C ARG A 224 4.35 -3.91 -13.47
N ALA A 225 4.40 -2.90 -12.60
CA ALA A 225 5.64 -2.49 -11.95
C ALA A 225 6.16 -3.58 -11.00
N GLY A 226 5.28 -4.21 -10.21
CA GLY A 226 5.64 -5.34 -9.34
C GLY A 226 6.24 -6.51 -10.11
N ALA A 227 5.66 -6.88 -11.26
CA ALA A 227 6.20 -7.93 -12.12
C ALA A 227 7.58 -7.56 -12.72
N SER A 228 7.82 -6.28 -13.00
CA SER A 228 9.15 -5.79 -13.45
C SER A 228 10.18 -5.90 -12.33
N LEU A 229 9.83 -5.48 -11.12
CA LEU A 229 10.70 -5.60 -9.94
C LEU A 229 10.99 -7.09 -9.62
N ALA A 230 9.98 -7.97 -9.69
CA ALA A 230 10.17 -9.38 -9.47
C ALA A 230 11.17 -10.01 -10.45
N ARG A 231 11.12 -9.63 -11.73
CA ARG A 231 12.13 -10.04 -12.72
C ARG A 231 13.53 -9.51 -12.41
N GLN A 232 13.64 -8.25 -12.00
CA GLN A 232 14.92 -7.64 -11.63
C GLN A 232 15.55 -8.33 -10.42
N PHE A 233 14.73 -8.71 -9.43
CA PHE A 233 15.18 -9.38 -8.20
C PHE A 233 15.40 -10.89 -8.36
N ALA A 234 15.04 -11.50 -9.49
CA ALA A 234 15.19 -12.93 -9.70
C ALA A 234 16.64 -13.42 -9.62
N GLU A 235 17.61 -12.57 -9.97
CA GLU A 235 19.04 -12.88 -9.93
C GLU A 235 19.71 -12.50 -8.59
N THR A 236 18.96 -11.90 -7.66
CA THR A 236 19.45 -11.48 -6.33
C THR A 236 18.58 -12.07 -5.20
N PRO A 237 18.52 -13.41 -5.06
CA PRO A 237 17.61 -14.09 -4.12
C PRO A 237 17.92 -13.79 -2.64
N GLN A 238 19.10 -13.25 -2.33
CA GLN A 238 19.48 -12.79 -0.99
C GLN A 238 18.78 -11.49 -0.57
N LYS A 239 18.25 -10.70 -1.52
CA LYS A 239 17.54 -9.46 -1.22
C LYS A 239 16.06 -9.75 -1.01
N ILE A 240 15.48 -9.14 0.02
CA ILE A 240 14.04 -9.27 0.26
C ILE A 240 13.25 -8.43 -0.72
N LEU A 241 12.13 -8.97 -1.19
CA LEU A 241 11.17 -8.25 -2.03
C LEU A 241 9.77 -8.44 -1.44
N ALA A 242 9.12 -7.33 -1.04
CA ALA A 242 7.73 -7.33 -0.62
C ALA A 242 6.91 -6.47 -1.58
N LEU A 243 5.87 -7.06 -2.16
CA LEU A 243 5.04 -6.45 -3.20
C LEU A 243 3.58 -6.36 -2.74
N GLU A 244 3.07 -5.13 -2.64
CA GLU A 244 1.66 -4.81 -2.46
C GLU A 244 1.14 -4.19 -3.76
N LEU A 245 0.26 -4.89 -4.45
CA LEU A 245 -0.13 -4.55 -5.81
C LEU A 245 -1.63 -4.29 -5.91
N GLY A 246 -2.08 -3.88 -7.10
CA GLY A 246 -3.47 -3.55 -7.39
C GLY A 246 -4.44 -4.73 -7.26
N GLY A 247 -5.72 -4.47 -7.51
CA GLY A 247 -6.78 -5.46 -7.41
C GLY A 247 -7.93 -5.20 -8.39
N ASN A 248 -8.55 -6.27 -8.88
CA ASN A 248 -9.81 -6.21 -9.64
C ASN A 248 -10.96 -6.73 -8.77
N ASN A 249 -11.18 -6.04 -7.63
CA ASN A 249 -11.91 -6.53 -6.47
C ASN A 249 -13.41 -6.70 -6.72
N PRO A 250 -14.01 -7.86 -6.38
CA PRO A 250 -15.45 -8.09 -6.47
C PRO A 250 -16.17 -7.70 -5.17
N ILE A 251 -17.38 -7.18 -5.31
CA ILE A 251 -18.45 -7.28 -4.33
C ILE A 251 -19.52 -8.20 -4.90
N VAL A 252 -19.85 -9.27 -4.18
CA VAL A 252 -21.04 -10.09 -4.45
C VAL A 252 -22.19 -9.55 -3.59
N ALA A 253 -23.25 -9.06 -4.22
CA ALA A 253 -24.48 -8.66 -3.52
C ALA A 253 -25.53 -9.73 -3.75
N TRP A 254 -25.93 -10.45 -2.69
CA TRP A 254 -26.80 -11.62 -2.76
C TRP A 254 -27.77 -11.67 -1.61
N ASP A 255 -29.06 -11.89 -1.89
CA ASP A 255 -30.12 -11.92 -0.87
C ASP A 255 -30.03 -10.71 0.09
N VAL A 256 -29.91 -9.52 -0.50
CA VAL A 256 -29.73 -8.26 0.23
C VAL A 256 -31.03 -7.86 0.92
N LYS A 257 -31.00 -7.66 2.23
CA LYS A 257 -32.18 -7.29 3.04
C LYS A 257 -32.34 -5.77 3.17
N ASP A 258 -31.22 -5.06 3.33
CA ASP A 258 -31.18 -3.60 3.44
C ASP A 258 -30.52 -3.02 2.18
N ILE A 259 -31.34 -2.62 1.23
CA ILE A 259 -30.93 -2.12 -0.08
C ILE A 259 -30.13 -0.81 0.07
N ASP A 260 -30.57 0.09 0.95
CA ASP A 260 -29.95 1.41 1.10
C ASP A 260 -28.54 1.30 1.76
N ALA A 261 -28.41 0.45 2.77
CA ALA A 261 -27.12 0.15 3.37
C ALA A 261 -26.18 -0.53 2.36
N ALA A 262 -26.66 -1.50 1.59
CA ALA A 262 -25.88 -2.18 0.57
C ALA A 262 -25.42 -1.21 -0.53
N ALA A 263 -26.31 -0.38 -1.05
CA ALA A 263 -25.99 0.63 -2.06
C ALA A 263 -24.94 1.62 -1.54
N THR A 264 -25.08 2.05 -0.29
CA THR A 264 -24.09 2.95 0.36
C THR A 264 -22.70 2.29 0.46
N MET A 265 -22.63 1.04 0.92
CA MET A 265 -21.36 0.31 1.01
C MET A 265 -20.70 0.10 -0.36
N ILE A 266 -21.50 -0.20 -1.39
CA ILE A 266 -21.01 -0.40 -2.77
C ILE A 266 -20.47 0.92 -3.34
N VAL A 267 -21.22 2.01 -3.22
CA VAL A 267 -20.80 3.35 -3.69
C VAL A 267 -19.52 3.81 -2.99
N GLN A 268 -19.44 3.66 -1.67
CA GLN A 268 -18.22 3.99 -0.92
C GLN A 268 -17.05 3.08 -1.33
N SER A 269 -17.29 1.79 -1.55
CA SER A 269 -16.24 0.88 -2.01
C SER A 269 -15.71 1.23 -3.39
N ALA A 270 -16.57 1.70 -4.30
CA ALA A 270 -16.20 1.96 -5.68
C ALA A 270 -15.56 3.35 -5.89
N PHE A 271 -16.04 4.39 -5.16
CA PHE A 271 -15.79 5.77 -5.55
C PHE A 271 -15.02 6.62 -4.53
N LEU A 272 -14.78 6.16 -3.30
CA LEU A 272 -13.88 6.87 -2.38
C LEU A 272 -12.51 7.10 -3.02
N SER A 273 -11.91 8.27 -2.81
CA SER A 273 -10.66 8.72 -3.44
C SER A 273 -10.73 8.69 -4.98
N ALA A 274 -11.89 9.01 -5.57
CA ALA A 274 -12.18 8.87 -7.01
C ALA A 274 -11.87 7.44 -7.54
N GLY A 275 -12.13 6.41 -6.74
CA GLY A 275 -11.84 5.02 -7.06
C GLY A 275 -10.35 4.66 -7.06
N GLN A 276 -9.45 5.55 -6.67
CA GLN A 276 -8.00 5.32 -6.69
C GLN A 276 -7.49 4.58 -5.44
N ARG A 277 -8.17 3.49 -5.08
CA ARG A 277 -7.76 2.58 -4.00
C ARG A 277 -7.51 1.19 -4.55
N CYS A 278 -6.43 0.55 -4.13
CA CYS A 278 -6.13 -0.84 -4.52
C CYS A 278 -7.26 -1.81 -4.10
N THR A 279 -8.00 -1.48 -3.03
CA THR A 279 -9.15 -2.24 -2.52
C THR A 279 -10.49 -1.75 -3.05
N ALA A 280 -10.55 -0.76 -3.95
CA ALA A 280 -11.83 -0.29 -4.49
C ALA A 280 -12.59 -1.42 -5.22
N CYS A 281 -13.91 -1.46 -5.04
CA CYS A 281 -14.76 -2.37 -5.78
C CYS A 281 -14.74 -2.00 -7.28
N ARG A 282 -14.26 -2.93 -8.10
CA ARG A 282 -14.26 -2.79 -9.57
C ARG A 282 -15.40 -3.56 -10.21
N ARG A 283 -15.82 -4.65 -9.56
CA ARG A 283 -16.80 -5.59 -10.10
C ARG A 283 -17.91 -5.83 -9.08
N LEU A 284 -19.12 -5.38 -9.39
CA LEU A 284 -20.34 -5.69 -8.64
C LEU A 284 -21.00 -6.90 -9.27
N ILE A 285 -21.09 -7.99 -8.55
CA ILE A 285 -21.72 -9.24 -9.01
C ILE A 285 -23.05 -9.39 -8.32
N VAL A 286 -24.12 -9.54 -9.11
CA VAL A 286 -25.50 -9.58 -8.63
C VAL A 286 -26.26 -10.78 -9.19
N GLU A 287 -27.36 -11.18 -8.54
CA GLU A 287 -28.28 -12.20 -9.03
C GLU A 287 -29.12 -11.62 -10.18
N ASP A 288 -29.12 -12.35 -11.33
CA ASP A 288 -29.89 -11.98 -12.51
C ASP A 288 -31.40 -12.00 -12.22
N GLY A 289 -32.06 -10.88 -12.53
CA GLY A 289 -33.50 -10.69 -12.36
C GLY A 289 -33.94 -10.17 -10.98
N THR A 290 -33.04 -10.04 -10.02
CA THR A 290 -33.37 -9.48 -8.68
C THR A 290 -32.63 -8.17 -8.38
N GLU A 291 -31.71 -7.78 -9.23
CA GLU A 291 -30.78 -6.65 -9.04
C GLU A 291 -31.44 -5.26 -9.14
N GLY A 292 -32.61 -5.14 -9.77
CA GLY A 292 -33.24 -3.86 -10.11
C GLY A 292 -33.28 -2.85 -8.94
N PRO A 293 -33.88 -3.18 -7.79
CA PRO A 293 -33.96 -2.25 -6.66
C PRO A 293 -32.60 -1.80 -6.15
N LEU A 294 -31.59 -2.68 -6.13
CA LEU A 294 -30.23 -2.36 -5.71
C LEU A 294 -29.54 -1.43 -6.71
N VAL A 295 -29.65 -1.73 -8.00
CA VAL A 295 -29.10 -0.90 -9.09
C VAL A 295 -29.72 0.49 -9.08
N ASP A 296 -31.04 0.59 -8.87
CA ASP A 296 -31.74 1.88 -8.74
C ASP A 296 -31.24 2.69 -7.53
N ALA A 297 -31.02 2.04 -6.39
CA ALA A 297 -30.49 2.70 -5.20
C ALA A 297 -29.04 3.19 -5.42
N ILE A 298 -28.18 2.34 -6.02
CA ILE A 298 -26.78 2.69 -6.36
C ILE A 298 -26.76 3.89 -7.32
N THR A 299 -27.54 3.85 -8.39
CA THR A 299 -27.54 4.91 -9.41
C THR A 299 -28.08 6.23 -8.86
N LYS A 300 -29.09 6.20 -7.98
CA LYS A 300 -29.55 7.39 -7.24
C LYS A 300 -28.46 7.98 -6.32
N LEU A 301 -27.66 7.13 -5.69
CA LEU A 301 -26.52 7.60 -4.88
C LEU A 301 -25.41 8.18 -5.75
N ILE A 302 -25.09 7.55 -6.88
CA ILE A 302 -24.12 8.06 -7.85
C ILE A 302 -24.50 9.47 -8.32
N ASP A 303 -25.80 9.69 -8.65
CA ASP A 303 -26.31 10.99 -9.10
C ASP A 303 -26.22 12.10 -8.02
N ARG A 304 -25.99 11.74 -6.76
CA ARG A 304 -25.82 12.67 -5.62
C ARG A 304 -24.38 12.93 -5.23
N ILE A 305 -23.42 12.22 -5.84
CA ILE A 305 -22.00 12.41 -5.54
C ILE A 305 -21.56 13.81 -5.98
N ILE A 306 -21.06 14.57 -5.01
CA ILE A 306 -20.41 15.86 -5.27
C ILE A 306 -18.97 15.59 -5.70
N VAL A 307 -18.65 16.00 -6.92
CA VAL A 307 -17.29 15.99 -7.49
C VAL A 307 -16.83 17.43 -7.60
N ASP A 308 -15.84 17.82 -6.80
CA ASP A 308 -15.39 19.22 -6.76
C ASP A 308 -13.93 19.31 -6.27
N HIS A 309 -13.44 20.55 -6.16
CA HIS A 309 -12.13 20.83 -5.61
C HIS A 309 -11.95 20.21 -4.21
N PRO A 310 -10.80 19.58 -3.90
CA PRO A 310 -10.56 18.89 -2.63
C PRO A 310 -10.86 19.71 -1.37
N MET A 311 -10.71 21.04 -1.47
CA MET A 311 -10.91 21.98 -0.37
C MET A 311 -12.23 22.75 -0.46
N ALA A 312 -13.17 22.36 -1.34
CA ALA A 312 -14.45 23.04 -1.49
C ALA A 312 -15.33 22.91 -0.22
N ASP A 313 -16.25 23.86 -0.06
CA ASP A 313 -17.29 23.86 0.96
C ASP A 313 -18.66 24.01 0.27
N PRO A 314 -19.58 23.04 0.39
CA PRO A 314 -19.47 21.80 1.17
C PRO A 314 -18.39 20.86 0.65
N GLN A 315 -17.80 20.07 1.57
CA GLN A 315 -16.76 19.11 1.21
C GLN A 315 -17.28 18.09 0.17
N PRO A 316 -16.53 17.86 -0.93
CA PRO A 316 -16.93 16.87 -1.93
C PRO A 316 -16.80 15.45 -1.41
N PHE A 317 -17.51 14.50 -2.07
CA PHE A 317 -17.31 13.08 -1.86
C PHE A 317 -16.05 12.57 -2.60
N MET A 318 -15.77 13.10 -3.78
CA MET A 318 -14.54 12.83 -4.51
C MET A 318 -14.05 14.07 -5.25
N GLY A 319 -12.75 14.17 -5.42
CA GLY A 319 -12.09 15.16 -6.25
C GLY A 319 -11.64 14.57 -7.60
N PRO A 320 -10.67 15.21 -8.28
CA PRO A 320 -10.11 14.70 -9.52
C PRO A 320 -9.28 13.42 -9.30
N VAL A 321 -9.02 12.68 -10.38
CA VAL A 321 -7.95 11.67 -10.37
C VAL A 321 -6.58 12.37 -10.43
N ILE A 322 -5.51 11.59 -10.25
CA ILE A 322 -4.16 12.13 -9.98
C ILE A 322 -3.61 13.05 -11.08
N ASP A 323 -3.90 12.78 -12.34
CA ASP A 323 -3.47 13.60 -13.47
C ASP A 323 -4.27 13.32 -14.74
N ILE A 324 -4.00 14.10 -15.78
CA ILE A 324 -4.63 14.00 -17.08
C ILE A 324 -4.39 12.62 -17.72
N ALA A 325 -3.18 12.10 -17.63
CA ALA A 325 -2.85 10.79 -18.21
C ALA A 325 -3.66 9.65 -17.57
N ALA A 326 -3.92 9.74 -16.27
CA ALA A 326 -4.79 8.79 -15.58
C ALA A 326 -6.26 8.93 -16.05
N ALA A 327 -6.73 10.17 -16.25
CA ALA A 327 -8.08 10.43 -16.76
C ALA A 327 -8.24 9.88 -18.20
N ASP A 328 -7.25 10.13 -19.08
CA ASP A 328 -7.24 9.63 -20.45
C ASP A 328 -7.26 8.09 -20.48
N ALA A 329 -6.41 7.43 -19.69
CA ALA A 329 -6.38 5.98 -19.60
C ALA A 329 -7.71 5.38 -19.11
N LEU A 330 -8.40 6.06 -18.19
CA LEU A 330 -9.72 5.66 -17.71
C LEU A 330 -10.80 5.82 -18.77
N GLN A 331 -10.77 6.90 -19.55
CA GLN A 331 -11.67 7.10 -20.69
C GLN A 331 -11.43 6.03 -21.77
N ASP A 332 -10.18 5.71 -22.10
CA ASP A 332 -9.82 4.65 -23.04
C ASP A 332 -10.34 3.28 -22.58
N GLY A 333 -10.13 2.96 -21.29
CA GLY A 333 -10.63 1.72 -20.71
C GLY A 333 -12.16 1.64 -20.73
N TRP A 334 -12.85 2.75 -20.43
CA TRP A 334 -14.30 2.85 -20.51
C TRP A 334 -14.79 2.65 -21.95
N LEU A 335 -14.21 3.33 -22.92
CA LEU A 335 -14.55 3.18 -24.35
C LEU A 335 -14.29 1.75 -24.82
N GLY A 336 -13.20 1.12 -24.37
CA GLY A 336 -12.90 -0.28 -24.66
C GLY A 336 -13.99 -1.24 -24.17
N LEU A 337 -14.55 -1.00 -22.97
CA LEU A 337 -15.69 -1.77 -22.48
C LEU A 337 -16.97 -1.56 -23.32
N MET A 338 -17.25 -0.29 -23.70
CA MET A 338 -18.40 0.02 -24.55
C MET A 338 -18.29 -0.62 -25.94
N MET A 339 -17.11 -0.56 -26.56
CA MET A 339 -16.87 -1.17 -27.88
C MET A 339 -17.05 -2.70 -27.86
N LYS A 340 -16.84 -3.34 -26.71
CA LYS A 340 -17.06 -4.77 -26.50
C LYS A 340 -18.52 -5.12 -26.16
N GLY A 341 -19.42 -4.15 -26.11
CA GLY A 341 -20.85 -4.35 -25.86
C GLY A 341 -21.32 -4.03 -24.44
N GLY A 342 -20.47 -3.38 -23.63
CA GLY A 342 -20.86 -2.88 -22.33
C GLY A 342 -21.98 -1.84 -22.43
N LYS A 343 -22.93 -1.89 -21.49
CA LYS A 343 -24.13 -1.04 -21.48
C LYS A 343 -24.00 -0.02 -20.32
N PRO A 344 -23.79 1.27 -20.59
CA PRO A 344 -23.68 2.29 -19.52
C PRO A 344 -24.98 2.39 -18.72
N LEU A 345 -24.88 2.30 -17.39
CA LEU A 345 -25.93 2.64 -16.44
C LEU A 345 -25.77 4.08 -15.93
N ARG A 346 -24.52 4.51 -15.75
CA ARG A 346 -24.09 5.91 -15.58
C ARG A 346 -22.81 6.12 -16.38
N ARG A 347 -22.75 7.17 -17.19
CA ARG A 347 -21.62 7.44 -18.09
C ARG A 347 -20.40 7.94 -17.32
N LEU A 348 -19.22 7.65 -17.86
CA LEU A 348 -17.99 8.29 -17.48
C LEU A 348 -17.82 9.55 -18.32
N ASP A 349 -18.03 10.71 -17.71
CA ASP A 349 -17.85 12.00 -18.36
C ASP A 349 -16.66 12.73 -17.76
N ARG A 350 -16.00 13.57 -18.56
CA ARG A 350 -14.93 14.48 -18.15
C ARG A 350 -15.41 15.91 -18.33
N PRO A 351 -15.92 16.55 -17.25
CA PRO A 351 -16.54 17.88 -17.34
C PRO A 351 -15.56 18.99 -17.73
N TYR A 352 -14.26 18.78 -17.54
CA TYR A 352 -13.20 19.75 -17.88
C TYR A 352 -12.10 19.04 -18.66
N GLU A 353 -11.91 19.38 -19.95
CA GLU A 353 -10.91 18.74 -20.81
C GLU A 353 -9.47 18.91 -20.27
N GLU A 354 -9.16 20.09 -19.73
CA GLU A 354 -7.82 20.44 -19.22
C GLU A 354 -7.60 20.06 -17.74
N ARG A 355 -8.55 19.33 -17.12
CA ARG A 355 -8.46 18.89 -15.73
C ARG A 355 -8.88 17.44 -15.61
N PRO A 356 -8.28 16.67 -14.68
CA PRO A 356 -8.55 15.24 -14.57
C PRO A 356 -9.78 14.94 -13.69
N TYR A 357 -10.84 15.73 -13.81
CA TYR A 357 -12.12 15.43 -13.18
C TYR A 357 -12.90 14.43 -14.01
N LEU A 358 -13.36 13.38 -13.37
CA LEU A 358 -14.22 12.36 -13.95
C LEU A 358 -15.47 12.18 -13.10
N THR A 359 -16.63 11.95 -13.77
CA THR A 359 -17.84 11.57 -13.05
C THR A 359 -17.77 10.11 -12.61
N PRO A 360 -18.42 9.73 -11.49
CA PRO A 360 -18.53 8.33 -11.12
C PRO A 360 -19.42 7.59 -12.14
N ALA A 361 -18.94 6.44 -12.62
CA ALA A 361 -19.57 5.72 -13.71
C ALA A 361 -19.88 4.25 -13.33
N MET A 362 -20.97 3.74 -13.93
CA MET A 362 -21.38 2.33 -13.77
C MET A 362 -21.73 1.75 -15.13
N ILE A 363 -21.22 0.57 -15.45
CA ILE A 363 -21.41 -0.12 -16.71
C ILE A 363 -21.76 -1.60 -16.49
N ASP A 364 -22.80 -2.07 -17.16
CA ASP A 364 -23.16 -3.49 -17.23
C ASP A 364 -22.30 -4.18 -18.29
N VAL A 365 -21.49 -5.12 -17.86
CA VAL A 365 -20.57 -5.89 -18.68
C VAL A 365 -20.90 -7.36 -18.75
N THR A 366 -22.14 -7.74 -18.36
CA THR A 366 -22.60 -9.13 -18.29
C THR A 366 -22.43 -9.87 -19.62
N ASP A 367 -22.75 -9.20 -20.73
CA ASP A 367 -22.75 -9.82 -22.06
C ASP A 367 -21.37 -9.82 -22.75
N ILE A 368 -20.35 -9.22 -22.14
CA ILE A 368 -19.00 -9.18 -22.70
C ILE A 368 -18.30 -10.52 -22.45
N LYS A 369 -18.06 -11.30 -23.50
CA LYS A 369 -17.44 -12.63 -23.42
C LYS A 369 -15.95 -12.55 -23.07
N ASP A 370 -15.20 -11.64 -23.73
CA ASP A 370 -13.74 -11.45 -23.54
C ASP A 370 -13.51 -10.15 -22.78
N ARG A 371 -14.04 -10.08 -21.55
CA ARG A 371 -13.88 -8.93 -20.67
C ARG A 371 -12.40 -8.80 -20.25
N PRO A 372 -11.79 -7.61 -20.41
CA PRO A 372 -10.45 -7.37 -19.93
C PRO A 372 -10.34 -7.58 -18.41
N ASP A 373 -9.35 -8.36 -17.96
CA ASP A 373 -9.00 -8.46 -16.55
C ASP A 373 -7.93 -7.42 -16.22
N GLU A 374 -8.36 -6.16 -16.20
CA GLU A 374 -7.54 -4.98 -15.97
C GLU A 374 -8.11 -4.14 -14.82
N GLU A 375 -7.22 -3.57 -14.02
CA GLU A 375 -7.60 -2.63 -12.97
C GLU A 375 -7.82 -1.24 -13.57
N LEU A 376 -9.07 -0.81 -13.72
CA LEU A 376 -9.41 0.58 -14.01
C LEU A 376 -9.31 1.40 -12.72
N PHE A 377 -8.13 2.00 -12.49
CA PHE A 377 -7.81 2.66 -11.22
C PHE A 377 -8.45 4.05 -11.11
N GLY A 378 -9.79 4.08 -11.12
CA GLY A 378 -10.61 5.29 -11.14
C GLY A 378 -12.08 5.02 -10.84
N PRO A 379 -12.97 6.00 -11.03
CA PRO A 379 -14.35 5.94 -10.59
C PRO A 379 -15.25 5.15 -11.58
N VAL A 380 -14.89 3.91 -11.88
CA VAL A 380 -15.60 3.01 -12.79
C VAL A 380 -16.00 1.73 -12.07
N LEU A 381 -17.31 1.46 -11.98
CA LEU A 381 -17.89 0.25 -11.42
C LEU A 381 -18.47 -0.61 -12.55
N GLN A 382 -17.99 -1.84 -12.71
CA GLN A 382 -18.54 -2.83 -13.64
C GLN A 382 -19.57 -3.69 -12.92
N MET A 383 -20.75 -3.88 -13.50
CA MET A 383 -21.77 -4.78 -12.99
C MET A 383 -21.84 -6.05 -13.83
N ILE A 384 -22.04 -7.19 -13.16
CA ILE A 384 -22.12 -8.52 -13.77
C ILE A 384 -23.29 -9.27 -13.14
N ARG A 385 -24.20 -9.78 -13.97
CA ARG A 385 -25.30 -10.62 -13.52
C ARG A 385 -24.96 -12.09 -13.66
N VAL A 386 -25.31 -12.88 -12.65
CA VAL A 386 -25.12 -14.33 -12.64
C VAL A 386 -26.37 -15.03 -12.12
N LYS A 387 -26.55 -16.31 -12.46
CA LYS A 387 -27.78 -17.05 -12.20
C LYS A 387 -27.81 -17.82 -10.88
N SER A 388 -26.69 -17.92 -10.18
CA SER A 388 -26.59 -18.66 -8.92
C SER A 388 -25.48 -18.12 -8.05
N PHE A 389 -25.55 -18.39 -6.75
CA PHE A 389 -24.51 -18.00 -5.81
C PHE A 389 -23.17 -18.70 -6.09
N ASP A 390 -23.20 -19.92 -6.62
CA ASP A 390 -21.97 -20.61 -7.06
C ASP A 390 -21.35 -19.90 -8.26
N ALA A 391 -22.15 -19.51 -9.24
CA ALA A 391 -21.66 -18.69 -10.35
C ALA A 391 -21.15 -17.31 -9.89
N ALA A 392 -21.70 -16.75 -8.81
CA ALA A 392 -21.17 -15.51 -8.24
C ALA A 392 -19.78 -15.70 -7.61
N ILE A 393 -19.53 -16.83 -6.96
CA ILE A 393 -18.23 -17.19 -6.44
C ILE A 393 -17.22 -17.44 -7.58
N ASP A 394 -17.64 -18.17 -8.62
CA ASP A 394 -16.83 -18.41 -9.82
C ASP A 394 -16.46 -17.08 -10.51
N GLU A 395 -17.42 -16.19 -10.67
CA GLU A 395 -17.18 -14.86 -11.26
C GLU A 395 -16.30 -13.99 -10.33
N ALA A 396 -16.45 -14.07 -9.01
CA ALA A 396 -15.58 -13.37 -8.09
C ALA A 396 -14.10 -13.77 -8.27
N ASN A 397 -13.87 -15.06 -8.54
CA ASN A 397 -12.54 -15.62 -8.80
C ASN A 397 -12.06 -15.48 -10.26
N ASN A 398 -12.92 -15.02 -11.17
CA ASN A 398 -12.60 -14.85 -12.59
C ASN A 398 -11.71 -13.61 -12.81
N THR A 399 -10.55 -13.63 -12.17
CA THR A 399 -9.51 -12.60 -12.24
C THR A 399 -8.17 -13.18 -11.84
N ARG A 400 -7.08 -12.66 -12.38
CA ARG A 400 -5.72 -12.98 -11.96
C ARG A 400 -5.31 -12.29 -10.66
N PHE A 401 -6.06 -11.28 -10.26
CA PHE A 401 -5.87 -10.55 -9.00
C PHE A 401 -6.46 -11.31 -7.80
N GLY A 402 -6.26 -10.79 -6.60
CA GLY A 402 -6.82 -11.36 -5.37
C GLY A 402 -6.46 -10.53 -4.14
N LEU A 403 -6.78 -9.21 -4.15
CA LEU A 403 -6.49 -8.34 -3.01
C LEU A 403 -7.64 -8.32 -2.01
N ALA A 404 -8.81 -7.85 -2.42
CA ALA A 404 -9.97 -7.73 -1.55
C ALA A 404 -11.23 -8.28 -2.23
N ALA A 405 -12.15 -8.81 -1.43
CA ALA A 405 -13.47 -9.27 -1.86
C ALA A 405 -14.50 -9.04 -0.74
N SER A 406 -15.77 -8.87 -1.10
CA SER A 406 -16.84 -8.76 -0.09
C SER A 406 -18.11 -9.45 -0.54
N LEU A 407 -18.82 -10.05 0.42
CA LEU A 407 -20.20 -10.46 0.30
C LEU A 407 -21.10 -9.45 1.03
N ILE A 408 -22.10 -8.88 0.35
CA ILE A 408 -23.12 -8.03 0.96
C ILE A 408 -24.45 -8.78 0.93
N GLY A 409 -25.11 -8.92 2.07
CA GLY A 409 -26.28 -9.77 2.25
C GLY A 409 -25.91 -11.22 2.57
N GLY A 410 -26.73 -12.14 2.09
CA GLY A 410 -26.58 -13.58 2.34
C GLY A 410 -26.86 -14.00 3.80
N THR A 411 -26.57 -15.25 4.06
CA THR A 411 -26.67 -15.89 5.39
C THR A 411 -25.27 -16.27 5.90
N PRO A 412 -25.10 -16.59 7.21
CA PRO A 412 -23.82 -17.09 7.73
C PRO A 412 -23.29 -18.30 6.93
N LYS A 413 -24.14 -19.24 6.55
CA LYS A 413 -23.75 -20.41 5.74
C LYS A 413 -23.26 -20.02 4.35
N MET A 414 -23.86 -19.00 3.76
CA MET A 414 -23.40 -18.48 2.48
C MET A 414 -22.07 -17.76 2.62
N TYR A 415 -21.87 -17.01 3.71
CA TYR A 415 -20.59 -16.37 3.97
C TYR A 415 -19.48 -17.40 4.23
N ASP A 416 -19.73 -18.45 5.00
CA ASP A 416 -18.77 -19.54 5.20
C ASP A 416 -18.35 -20.16 3.84
N LYS A 417 -19.32 -20.41 2.96
CA LYS A 417 -19.06 -20.91 1.60
C LYS A 417 -18.25 -19.88 0.77
N TYR A 418 -18.62 -18.60 0.84
CA TYR A 418 -17.92 -17.51 0.15
C TYR A 418 -16.48 -17.41 0.63
N TRP A 419 -16.26 -17.33 1.95
CA TRP A 419 -14.95 -17.24 2.56
C TRP A 419 -14.03 -18.42 2.20
N ALA A 420 -14.57 -19.62 2.18
CA ALA A 420 -13.80 -20.83 1.88
C ALA A 420 -13.38 -20.94 0.39
N ASN A 421 -14.12 -20.29 -0.53
CA ASN A 421 -13.92 -20.50 -1.97
C ASN A 421 -13.44 -19.26 -2.72
N VAL A 422 -13.59 -18.04 -2.18
CA VAL A 422 -13.10 -16.82 -2.83
C VAL A 422 -11.62 -16.62 -2.55
N ARG A 423 -10.87 -16.30 -3.59
CA ARG A 423 -9.42 -16.15 -3.56
C ARG A 423 -9.03 -14.67 -3.43
N ALA A 424 -8.94 -14.18 -2.19
CA ALA A 424 -8.47 -12.82 -1.87
C ALA A 424 -7.73 -12.80 -0.52
N GLY A 425 -6.87 -11.80 -0.32
CA GLY A 425 -6.15 -11.60 0.93
C GLY A 425 -7.01 -10.93 2.02
N VAL A 426 -8.05 -10.18 1.61
CA VAL A 426 -9.03 -9.56 2.50
C VAL A 426 -10.43 -9.97 2.04
N ILE A 427 -11.18 -10.66 2.91
CA ILE A 427 -12.54 -11.13 2.60
C ILE A 427 -13.49 -10.59 3.67
N ASN A 428 -14.44 -9.75 3.26
CA ASN A 428 -15.37 -9.08 4.15
C ASN A 428 -16.79 -9.64 4.02
N TRP A 429 -17.59 -9.49 5.06
CA TRP A 429 -19.03 -9.77 5.05
C TRP A 429 -19.80 -8.56 5.58
N ASN A 430 -20.77 -8.07 4.81
CA ASN A 430 -21.55 -6.88 5.11
C ASN A 430 -20.68 -5.67 5.50
N LYS A 431 -19.56 -5.52 4.79
CA LYS A 431 -18.61 -4.41 4.88
C LYS A 431 -18.08 -4.06 3.50
N PRO A 432 -17.65 -2.82 3.28
CA PRO A 432 -16.96 -2.42 2.05
C PRO A 432 -15.70 -3.26 1.78
N THR A 433 -15.21 -3.27 0.54
CA THR A 433 -13.90 -3.87 0.21
C THR A 433 -12.74 -3.03 0.71
N ASN A 434 -12.92 -1.73 0.88
CA ASN A 434 -11.92 -0.81 1.44
C ASN A 434 -12.03 -0.70 2.97
N GLY A 435 -11.04 -0.05 3.60
CA GLY A 435 -11.01 0.12 5.05
C GLY A 435 -10.50 -1.10 5.81
N ALA A 436 -9.61 -1.88 5.22
CA ALA A 436 -8.94 -3.00 5.90
C ALA A 436 -8.23 -2.52 7.19
N PRO A 437 -8.38 -3.23 8.31
CA PRO A 437 -7.78 -2.82 9.57
C PRO A 437 -6.26 -2.99 9.55
N SER A 438 -5.52 -1.95 9.95
CA SER A 438 -4.06 -1.97 9.96
C SER A 438 -3.45 -2.89 11.03
N ASN A 439 -4.24 -3.38 11.98
CA ASN A 439 -3.84 -4.36 13.00
C ASN A 439 -4.09 -5.82 12.56
N ALA A 440 -4.32 -6.06 11.28
CA ALA A 440 -4.45 -7.35 10.63
C ALA A 440 -3.47 -7.45 9.44
N PRO A 441 -3.22 -8.64 8.88
CA PRO A 441 -2.44 -8.74 7.64
C PRO A 441 -3.16 -8.04 6.49
N PHE A 442 -2.40 -7.35 5.65
CA PHE A 442 -2.90 -6.73 4.44
C PHE A 442 -2.01 -7.14 3.27
N GLY A 443 -2.59 -7.71 2.23
CA GLY A 443 -1.88 -8.14 1.04
C GLY A 443 -2.72 -9.09 0.21
N GLY A 444 -2.35 -9.27 -1.04
CA GLY A 444 -3.09 -10.08 -1.98
C GLY A 444 -2.37 -11.34 -2.43
N VAL A 445 -3.13 -12.19 -3.11
CA VAL A 445 -2.66 -13.37 -3.84
C VAL A 445 -2.76 -13.12 -5.34
N GLY A 446 -2.20 -14.01 -6.16
CA GLY A 446 -2.15 -13.82 -7.61
C GLY A 446 -1.34 -12.57 -7.99
N LEU A 447 -1.88 -11.74 -8.91
CA LEU A 447 -1.22 -10.49 -9.32
C LEU A 447 -1.27 -9.37 -8.29
N SER A 448 -1.90 -9.58 -7.13
CA SER A 448 -2.03 -8.56 -6.09
C SER A 448 -0.92 -8.56 -5.05
N GLY A 449 0.02 -9.51 -5.10
CA GLY A 449 1.14 -9.55 -4.16
C GLY A 449 2.03 -10.77 -4.35
N ASN A 450 3.05 -10.89 -3.49
CA ASN A 450 4.02 -12.00 -3.54
C ASN A 450 4.13 -12.76 -2.20
N HIS A 451 3.00 -12.96 -1.51
CA HIS A 451 2.92 -13.70 -0.25
C HIS A 451 3.68 -13.07 0.93
N ARG A 452 3.87 -11.76 0.88
CA ARG A 452 4.45 -10.96 1.98
C ARG A 452 3.46 -9.85 2.37
N PRO A 453 2.37 -10.21 3.09
CA PRO A 453 1.38 -9.23 3.49
C PRO A 453 2.00 -8.15 4.38
N SER A 454 1.57 -6.93 4.19
CA SER A 454 1.98 -5.73 4.92
C SER A 454 1.10 -5.48 6.16
N ALA A 455 0.98 -4.24 6.56
CA ALA A 455 0.26 -3.76 7.72
C ALA A 455 0.80 -4.38 9.01
N TYR A 456 0.05 -5.21 9.75
CA TYR A 456 0.53 -5.87 10.96
C TYR A 456 1.66 -6.86 10.69
N TYR A 457 1.66 -7.47 9.51
CA TYR A 457 2.65 -8.47 9.11
C TYR A 457 3.93 -7.86 8.50
N ALA A 458 4.00 -6.54 8.36
CA ALA A 458 5.23 -5.88 7.92
C ALA A 458 6.44 -6.18 8.83
N ALA A 459 6.22 -6.48 10.10
CA ALA A 459 7.25 -6.91 11.03
C ALA A 459 8.01 -8.17 10.55
N ASP A 460 7.33 -9.08 9.84
CA ASP A 460 7.90 -10.37 9.40
C ASP A 460 8.98 -10.20 8.32
N TYR A 461 8.82 -9.24 7.43
CA TYR A 461 9.78 -9.01 6.36
C TYR A 461 10.76 -7.86 6.64
N CYS A 462 10.59 -7.14 7.76
CA CYS A 462 11.54 -6.12 8.19
C CYS A 462 12.66 -6.66 9.08
N ALA A 463 12.59 -7.93 9.49
CA ALA A 463 13.62 -8.59 10.29
C ALA A 463 13.70 -10.08 9.93
N TYR A 464 14.88 -10.67 10.09
CA TYR A 464 15.04 -12.11 9.88
C TYR A 464 15.35 -12.84 11.19
N PRO A 465 14.80 -14.07 11.39
CA PRO A 465 15.07 -14.86 12.58
C PRO A 465 16.46 -15.45 12.57
N VAL A 466 17.10 -15.44 13.75
CA VAL A 466 18.42 -16.06 13.99
C VAL A 466 18.30 -17.03 15.13
N THR A 467 18.71 -18.27 14.92
CA THR A 467 18.83 -19.27 15.96
C THR A 467 20.28 -19.31 16.48
N SER A 468 20.43 -19.32 17.79
CA SER A 468 21.71 -19.57 18.45
C SER A 468 21.56 -20.65 19.49
N VAL A 469 22.62 -21.48 19.67
CA VAL A 469 22.76 -22.42 20.76
C VAL A 469 23.86 -21.87 21.66
N GLU A 470 23.52 -21.57 22.90
CA GLU A 470 24.35 -20.78 23.82
C GLU A 470 24.64 -21.60 25.08
N ALA A 471 25.89 -21.66 25.47
CA ALA A 471 26.35 -22.19 26.76
C ALA A 471 27.41 -21.29 27.32
N GLU A 472 27.39 -21.09 28.64
CA GLU A 472 28.44 -20.28 29.34
C GLU A 472 29.79 -20.99 29.34
N LEU A 473 29.78 -22.32 29.35
CA LEU A 473 30.99 -23.15 29.33
C LEU A 473 30.95 -24.10 28.13
N ALA A 474 32.08 -24.18 27.42
CA ALA A 474 32.24 -25.16 26.37
C ALA A 474 32.17 -26.60 26.95
N ARG A 475 31.21 -27.38 26.49
CA ARG A 475 31.07 -28.81 26.83
C ARG A 475 30.93 -29.60 25.52
N ALA A 476 31.65 -30.66 25.46
CA ALA A 476 31.58 -31.54 24.28
C ALA A 476 31.52 -33.02 24.72
N THR A 477 30.82 -33.83 23.93
CA THR A 477 30.89 -35.30 23.98
C THR A 477 31.73 -35.72 22.79
N ILE A 478 32.70 -36.60 23.05
CA ILE A 478 33.52 -37.15 21.97
C ILE A 478 32.62 -38.05 21.10
N ALA A 479 32.56 -37.77 19.82
CA ALA A 479 31.75 -38.55 18.87
C ALA A 479 32.36 -39.95 18.62
N GLU A 480 31.50 -40.89 18.22
CA GLU A 480 31.95 -42.20 17.81
C GLU A 480 32.97 -42.10 16.67
N GLY A 481 34.06 -42.87 16.76
CA GLY A 481 35.15 -42.82 15.78
C GLY A 481 36.22 -41.73 16.02
N LEU A 482 35.92 -40.72 16.90
CA LEU A 482 36.89 -39.69 17.28
C LEU A 482 37.65 -40.05 18.58
N ARG A 483 37.30 -41.14 19.25
CA ARG A 483 37.96 -41.63 20.46
C ARG A 483 39.36 -42.13 20.14
N ASP A 484 40.30 -41.84 21.03
CA ASP A 484 41.64 -42.40 20.94
C ASP A 484 41.54 -43.94 21.05
N PRO A 485 41.95 -44.69 20.03
CA PRO A 485 41.85 -46.16 20.05
C PRO A 485 42.76 -46.82 21.11
N VAL A 486 43.64 -46.06 21.78
CA VAL A 486 44.63 -46.60 22.72
C VAL A 486 44.42 -46.10 24.19
N GLY A 487 43.63 -45.04 24.41
CA GLY A 487 43.55 -44.35 25.73
C GLY A 487 42.32 -44.66 26.58
N ASP A 488 41.24 -45.20 26.06
CA ASP A 488 39.94 -45.42 26.75
C ASP A 488 39.66 -46.94 27.05
N ARG A 489 40.67 -47.71 27.47
CA ARG A 489 40.48 -49.05 28.02
C ARG A 489 40.58 -49.13 29.51
#